data_e3c15dfcaeaf9e1544fdcc8a5830b095
#
_entry.id   e3c15dfcaeaf9e1544fdcc8a5830b095
#
_cell.length_a   1.000
_cell.length_b   1.000
_cell.length_c   1.000
_cell.angle_alpha   90.00
_cell.angle_beta   90.00
_cell.angle_gamma   90.00
#
_symmetry.space_group_name_H-M   'P 1'
#
loop_
_entity.id
_entity.type
_entity.pdbx_description
1 polymer ?
#
loop_
_entity_poly.entity_id
_entity_poly.type
_entity_poly.pdbx_seq_one_letter_code
_entity_poly.pdbx_strand_id
1 'polypeptide(L)'
;LQMKMLNTAKGPGVQSLRAQVDKKKYPRRMREILRSQENLTILEGMVEDLDVCNESVKGVILADGTQIEGKTVILTTGTYMRAMVLVGDQATPSGPDQQKESKFLSKHLEEDYGFKLMRLKTGTPPRVAKDSVDYTRTTLQPGTDAPLAFSFQTKTFMPIEEQIPCYLTYTNPQTHQIIQDHLNECAMYSGLVTGVGPRYCPSIETKIVRFADKERHQIFLEPESLEMDTIYVQGFSNSMPAYVQEEMTRTIPGLEHCRIRKYAY
;
A
#
# COMPACT_ATOMS: atom_id res chain seq x y z
N LEU A 1 4.12 -10.52 12.19
CA LEU A 1 5.33 -9.81 12.61
C LEU A 1 5.12 -9.02 13.90
N GLN A 2 4.13 -8.12 13.94
CA GLN A 2 3.90 -7.28 15.11
C GLN A 2 2.41 -7.00 15.31
N MET A 3 1.98 -6.95 16.58
CA MET A 3 0.65 -6.48 16.99
C MET A 3 0.80 -5.15 17.73
N LYS A 4 -0.01 -4.15 17.39
CA LYS A 4 0.04 -2.83 18.03
C LYS A 4 -1.33 -2.18 18.13
N MET A 5 -1.64 -1.59 19.28
CA MET A 5 -2.80 -0.72 19.42
C MET A 5 -2.47 0.66 18.87
N LEU A 6 -3.29 1.15 17.95
CA LEU A 6 -3.18 2.49 17.38
C LEU A 6 -4.05 3.48 18.14
N ASN A 7 -3.71 4.77 18.03
CA ASN A 7 -4.46 5.89 18.58
C ASN A 7 -4.65 5.84 20.10
N THR A 8 -3.69 5.26 20.84
CA THR A 8 -3.78 5.10 22.30
C THR A 8 -3.84 6.43 23.07
N ALA A 9 -3.33 7.52 22.48
CA ALA A 9 -3.42 8.87 23.05
C ALA A 9 -4.79 9.53 22.86
N LYS A 10 -5.72 8.88 22.16
CA LYS A 10 -7.08 9.36 21.90
C LYS A 10 -8.08 8.50 22.66
N GLY A 11 -9.32 8.94 22.73
CA GLY A 11 -10.37 8.19 23.41
C GLY A 11 -10.63 6.79 22.83
N PRO A 12 -11.24 5.87 23.59
CA PRO A 12 -11.37 4.45 23.21
C PRO A 12 -12.13 4.23 21.90
N GLY A 13 -13.02 5.13 21.50
CA GLY A 13 -13.80 5.02 20.26
C GLY A 13 -12.98 5.09 18.98
N VAL A 14 -11.71 5.49 19.03
CA VAL A 14 -10.80 5.55 17.87
C VAL A 14 -9.59 4.65 18.01
N GLN A 15 -9.46 3.94 19.14
CA GLN A 15 -8.42 2.94 19.32
C GLN A 15 -8.70 1.75 18.41
N SER A 16 -7.67 1.25 17.74
CA SER A 16 -7.78 0.16 16.77
C SER A 16 -6.56 -0.74 16.84
N LEU A 17 -6.80 -2.03 16.84
CA LEU A 17 -5.72 -3.02 16.76
C LEU A 17 -5.19 -3.08 15.32
N ARG A 18 -3.88 -3.03 15.16
CA ARG A 18 -3.18 -3.25 13.91
C ARG A 18 -2.30 -4.49 14.01
N ALA A 19 -2.43 -5.40 13.05
CA ALA A 19 -1.47 -6.47 12.85
C ALA A 19 -0.59 -6.14 11.63
N GLN A 20 0.71 -6.09 11.83
CA GLN A 20 1.65 -6.11 10.73
C GLN A 20 1.95 -7.57 10.40
N VAL A 21 1.44 -8.02 9.27
CA VAL A 21 1.59 -9.39 8.80
C VAL A 21 2.84 -9.56 7.94
N ASP A 22 3.36 -10.76 7.87
CA ASP A 22 4.47 -11.10 6.97
C ASP A 22 3.96 -11.17 5.53
N LYS A 23 4.50 -10.33 4.65
CA LYS A 23 4.09 -10.17 3.24
C LYS A 23 4.19 -11.46 2.43
N LYS A 24 5.04 -12.41 2.83
CA LYS A 24 5.21 -13.71 2.18
C LYS A 24 4.34 -14.80 2.82
N LYS A 25 4.33 -14.85 4.14
CA LYS A 25 3.59 -15.90 4.88
C LYS A 25 2.09 -15.71 4.83
N TYR A 26 1.60 -14.47 4.95
CA TYR A 26 0.16 -14.20 4.99
C TYR A 26 -0.57 -14.62 3.69
N PRO A 27 -0.13 -14.23 2.48
CA PRO A 27 -0.77 -14.70 1.25
C PRO A 27 -0.66 -16.21 1.05
N ARG A 28 0.44 -16.84 1.50
CA ARG A 28 0.59 -18.30 1.46
C ARG A 28 -0.48 -18.97 2.32
N ARG A 29 -0.63 -18.52 3.56
CA ARG A 29 -1.63 -19.05 4.49
C ARG A 29 -3.07 -18.84 3.99
N MET A 30 -3.38 -17.66 3.46
CA MET A 30 -4.70 -17.37 2.90
C MET A 30 -5.03 -18.27 1.70
N ARG A 31 -4.06 -18.51 0.82
CA ARG A 31 -4.25 -19.46 -0.30
C ARG A 31 -4.49 -20.88 0.16
N GLU A 32 -3.81 -21.35 1.20
CA GLU A 32 -4.04 -22.66 1.81
C GLU A 32 -5.48 -22.77 2.33
N ILE A 33 -5.95 -21.78 3.09
CA ILE A 33 -7.31 -21.73 3.62
C ILE A 33 -8.34 -21.76 2.48
N LEU A 34 -8.15 -20.91 1.46
CA LEU A 34 -9.09 -20.87 0.33
C LEU A 34 -9.12 -22.19 -0.45
N ARG A 35 -7.94 -22.83 -0.66
CA ARG A 35 -7.86 -24.12 -1.36
C ARG A 35 -8.48 -25.29 -0.57
N SER A 36 -8.53 -25.17 0.75
CA SER A 36 -9.19 -26.17 1.60
C SER A 36 -10.69 -25.98 1.76
N GLN A 37 -11.23 -24.86 1.24
CA GLN A 37 -12.65 -24.55 1.34
C GLN A 37 -13.44 -25.42 0.34
N GLU A 38 -14.43 -26.17 0.83
CA GLU A 38 -15.36 -26.92 -0.01
C GLU A 38 -16.17 -25.97 -0.91
N ASN A 39 -16.49 -26.45 -2.11
CA ASN A 39 -17.23 -25.70 -3.12
C ASN A 39 -16.59 -24.36 -3.57
N LEU A 40 -15.29 -24.21 -3.38
CA LEU A 40 -14.52 -23.08 -3.86
C LEU A 40 -13.46 -23.53 -4.88
N THR A 41 -13.52 -22.97 -6.07
CA THR A 41 -12.51 -23.16 -7.12
C THR A 41 -11.78 -21.86 -7.35
N ILE A 42 -10.43 -21.88 -7.35
CA ILE A 42 -9.58 -20.74 -7.69
C ILE A 42 -9.11 -20.91 -9.13
N LEU A 43 -9.51 -19.97 -9.99
CA LEU A 43 -9.09 -19.91 -11.38
C LEU A 43 -8.18 -18.69 -11.59
N GLU A 44 -7.05 -18.89 -12.25
CA GLU A 44 -6.19 -17.79 -12.70
C GLU A 44 -6.63 -17.36 -14.11
N GLY A 45 -6.94 -16.07 -14.27
CA GLY A 45 -7.32 -15.50 -15.53
C GLY A 45 -7.54 -14.00 -15.43
N MET A 46 -7.33 -13.30 -16.52
CA MET A 46 -7.64 -11.88 -16.63
C MET A 46 -9.09 -11.75 -17.09
N VAL A 47 -9.94 -11.25 -16.20
CA VAL A 47 -11.33 -10.92 -16.55
C VAL A 47 -11.34 -9.60 -17.33
N GLU A 48 -11.85 -9.61 -18.54
CA GLU A 48 -11.92 -8.42 -19.39
C GLU A 48 -13.35 -7.90 -19.55
N ASP A 49 -14.36 -8.75 -19.36
CA ASP A 49 -15.75 -8.32 -19.50
C ASP A 49 -16.69 -9.14 -18.61
N LEU A 50 -17.92 -8.66 -18.48
CA LEU A 50 -19.05 -9.40 -17.94
C LEU A 50 -19.83 -10.06 -19.09
N ASP A 51 -20.27 -11.29 -18.89
CA ASP A 51 -21.28 -11.91 -19.77
C ASP A 51 -22.65 -11.43 -19.33
N VAL A 52 -23.28 -10.55 -20.12
CA VAL A 52 -24.59 -9.97 -19.83
C VAL A 52 -25.57 -10.28 -20.94
N CYS A 53 -26.71 -10.85 -20.60
CA CYS A 53 -27.81 -11.15 -21.52
C CYS A 53 -29.14 -10.70 -20.92
N ASN A 54 -29.92 -9.91 -21.68
CA ASN A 54 -31.21 -9.36 -21.25
C ASN A 54 -31.14 -8.67 -19.87
N GLU A 55 -30.17 -7.73 -19.73
CA GLU A 55 -29.93 -6.95 -18.49
C GLU A 55 -29.59 -7.80 -17.25
N SER A 56 -29.19 -9.05 -17.46
CA SER A 56 -28.85 -9.99 -16.41
C SER A 56 -27.45 -10.56 -16.62
N VAL A 57 -26.62 -10.49 -15.58
CA VAL A 57 -25.28 -11.09 -15.60
C VAL A 57 -25.42 -12.62 -15.69
N LYS A 58 -24.63 -13.23 -16.57
CA LYS A 58 -24.53 -14.69 -16.78
C LYS A 58 -23.18 -15.25 -16.37
N GLY A 59 -22.19 -14.38 -16.21
CA GLY A 59 -20.82 -14.77 -15.86
C GLY A 59 -19.80 -13.71 -16.18
N VAL A 60 -18.59 -14.15 -16.48
CA VAL A 60 -17.46 -13.30 -16.87
C VAL A 60 -16.77 -13.86 -18.11
N ILE A 61 -16.11 -12.99 -18.86
CA ILE A 61 -15.33 -13.33 -20.06
C ILE A 61 -13.86 -13.03 -19.77
N LEU A 62 -13.01 -14.03 -19.97
CA LEU A 62 -11.57 -13.89 -19.80
C LEU A 62 -10.90 -13.33 -21.07
N ALA A 63 -9.66 -12.87 -20.95
CA ALA A 63 -8.85 -12.31 -22.04
C ALA A 63 -8.59 -13.29 -23.21
N ASP A 64 -8.67 -14.58 -22.96
CA ASP A 64 -8.56 -15.63 -23.98
C ASP A 64 -9.90 -16.01 -24.63
N GLY A 65 -10.98 -15.32 -24.26
CA GLY A 65 -12.34 -15.58 -24.74
C GLY A 65 -13.08 -16.66 -23.97
N THR A 66 -12.48 -17.26 -22.96
CA THR A 66 -13.16 -18.26 -22.11
C THR A 66 -14.29 -17.60 -21.34
N GLN A 67 -15.48 -18.17 -21.41
CA GLN A 67 -16.65 -17.77 -20.63
C GLN A 67 -16.76 -18.64 -19.37
N ILE A 68 -16.97 -17.98 -18.22
CA ILE A 68 -17.18 -18.63 -16.95
C ILE A 68 -18.59 -18.26 -16.46
N GLU A 69 -19.48 -19.22 -16.49
CA GLU A 69 -20.86 -19.01 -16.07
C GLU A 69 -21.01 -18.82 -14.57
N GLY A 70 -21.90 -17.92 -14.18
CA GLY A 70 -22.21 -17.64 -12.79
C GLY A 70 -23.53 -16.91 -12.62
N LYS A 71 -24.29 -17.25 -11.60
CA LYS A 71 -25.56 -16.57 -11.28
C LYS A 71 -25.36 -15.15 -10.77
N THR A 72 -24.21 -14.86 -10.19
CA THR A 72 -23.82 -13.56 -9.63
C THR A 72 -22.34 -13.36 -9.82
N VAL A 73 -21.92 -12.09 -9.95
CA VAL A 73 -20.52 -11.69 -10.03
C VAL A 73 -20.24 -10.66 -8.95
N ILE A 74 -19.16 -10.87 -8.19
CA ILE A 74 -18.67 -9.93 -7.18
C ILE A 74 -17.33 -9.36 -7.66
N LEU A 75 -17.27 -8.05 -7.90
CA LEU A 75 -16.06 -7.36 -8.31
C LEU A 75 -15.25 -6.91 -7.09
N THR A 76 -14.04 -7.46 -6.94
CA THR A 76 -13.09 -7.10 -5.89
C THR A 76 -11.72 -6.82 -6.50
N THR A 77 -11.69 -5.92 -7.45
CA THR A 77 -10.61 -5.69 -8.43
C THR A 77 -9.36 -5.00 -7.85
N GLY A 78 -9.36 -4.66 -6.56
CA GLY A 78 -8.22 -4.01 -5.91
C GLY A 78 -7.84 -2.70 -6.60
N THR A 79 -6.56 -2.52 -6.91
CA THR A 79 -5.99 -1.32 -7.55
C THR A 79 -5.46 -1.60 -8.96
N TYR A 80 -6.15 -2.47 -9.71
CA TYR A 80 -5.67 -2.94 -11.02
C TYR A 80 -6.41 -2.36 -12.22
N MET A 81 -7.67 -1.90 -12.05
CA MET A 81 -8.47 -1.42 -13.17
C MET A 81 -7.90 -0.13 -13.78
N ARG A 82 -7.43 -0.20 -15.04
CA ARG A 82 -6.74 0.89 -15.77
C ARG A 82 -5.75 1.62 -14.87
N ALA A 83 -4.99 0.84 -14.08
CA ALA A 83 -4.09 1.37 -13.09
C ALA A 83 -2.87 2.04 -13.74
N MET A 84 -2.41 3.10 -13.09
CA MET A 84 -1.24 3.87 -13.51
C MET A 84 -0.29 4.01 -12.34
N VAL A 85 0.97 3.70 -12.55
CA VAL A 85 2.06 4.00 -11.62
C VAL A 85 2.65 5.35 -12.00
N LEU A 86 2.69 6.27 -11.04
CA LEU A 86 3.15 7.65 -11.22
C LEU A 86 4.41 7.90 -10.39
N VAL A 87 5.49 8.34 -11.04
CA VAL A 87 6.77 8.71 -10.40
C VAL A 87 7.29 9.96 -11.11
N GLY A 88 7.34 11.09 -10.42
CA GLY A 88 7.67 12.36 -11.05
C GLY A 88 6.71 12.69 -12.19
N ASP A 89 7.24 12.92 -13.35
CA ASP A 89 6.53 13.20 -14.61
C ASP A 89 6.15 11.94 -15.40
N GLN A 90 6.57 10.76 -14.93
CA GLN A 90 6.32 9.50 -15.61
C GLN A 90 5.00 8.86 -15.18
N ALA A 91 4.21 8.48 -16.16
CA ALA A 91 2.95 7.73 -15.98
C ALA A 91 3.03 6.41 -16.76
N THR A 92 3.10 5.31 -16.04
CA THR A 92 3.23 3.97 -16.64
C THR A 92 1.98 3.14 -16.37
N PRO A 93 1.29 2.61 -17.41
CA PRO A 93 0.20 1.66 -17.22
C PRO A 93 0.71 0.39 -16.54
N SER A 94 0.35 0.21 -15.28
CA SER A 94 0.78 -0.93 -14.48
C SER A 94 -0.04 -1.04 -13.20
N GLY A 95 -0.31 -2.26 -12.76
CA GLY A 95 -0.74 -2.55 -11.40
C GLY A 95 0.44 -2.50 -10.42
N PRO A 96 0.17 -2.74 -9.13
CA PRO A 96 1.21 -2.81 -8.10
C PRO A 96 2.29 -3.85 -8.44
N ASP A 97 3.52 -3.58 -8.02
CA ASP A 97 4.66 -4.50 -8.18
C ASP A 97 4.92 -4.93 -9.63
N GLN A 98 4.69 -4.02 -10.59
CA GLN A 98 4.86 -4.24 -12.05
C GLN A 98 3.92 -5.33 -12.63
N GLN A 99 2.83 -5.62 -11.94
CA GLN A 99 1.81 -6.53 -12.45
C GLN A 99 1.00 -5.85 -13.56
N LYS A 100 0.43 -6.65 -14.45
CA LYS A 100 -0.40 -6.14 -15.56
C LYS A 100 -1.68 -5.50 -15.00
N GLU A 101 -2.03 -4.31 -15.50
CA GLU A 101 -3.32 -3.69 -15.19
C GLU A 101 -4.47 -4.42 -15.89
N SER A 102 -5.67 -4.35 -15.32
CA SER A 102 -6.92 -4.75 -15.97
C SER A 102 -7.46 -3.59 -16.80
N LYS A 103 -7.30 -3.68 -18.10
CA LYS A 103 -7.58 -2.57 -19.02
C LYS A 103 -9.04 -2.51 -19.48
N PHE A 104 -9.61 -3.66 -19.84
CA PHE A 104 -10.88 -3.69 -20.56
C PHE A 104 -12.09 -3.71 -19.64
N LEU A 105 -12.06 -4.43 -18.51
CA LEU A 105 -13.19 -4.55 -17.60
C LEU A 105 -13.77 -3.17 -17.20
N SER A 106 -12.92 -2.20 -16.86
CA SER A 106 -13.43 -0.86 -16.51
C SER A 106 -14.03 -0.11 -17.68
N LYS A 107 -13.53 -0.36 -18.90
CA LYS A 107 -14.09 0.23 -20.11
C LYS A 107 -15.52 -0.29 -20.34
N HIS A 108 -15.70 -1.61 -20.30
CA HIS A 108 -17.02 -2.23 -20.48
C HIS A 108 -17.99 -1.83 -19.38
N LEU A 109 -17.55 -1.78 -18.10
CA LEU A 109 -18.38 -1.30 -17.00
C LEU A 109 -18.92 0.12 -17.26
N GLU A 110 -18.11 1.01 -17.81
CA GLU A 110 -18.46 2.40 -18.05
C GLU A 110 -19.24 2.61 -19.35
N GLU A 111 -18.73 2.09 -20.48
CA GLU A 111 -19.27 2.35 -21.82
C GLU A 111 -20.48 1.45 -22.16
N ASP A 112 -20.44 0.16 -21.79
CA ASP A 112 -21.47 -0.80 -22.19
C ASP A 112 -22.56 -0.97 -21.15
N TYR A 113 -22.20 -0.86 -19.86
CA TYR A 113 -23.15 -1.08 -18.75
C TYR A 113 -23.53 0.21 -17.99
N GLY A 114 -22.94 1.35 -18.35
CA GLY A 114 -23.34 2.66 -17.83
C GLY A 114 -22.96 2.92 -16.37
N PHE A 115 -21.99 2.17 -15.80
CA PHE A 115 -21.52 2.46 -14.46
C PHE A 115 -20.68 3.71 -14.42
N LYS A 116 -20.94 4.58 -13.45
CA LYS A 116 -20.09 5.76 -13.23
C LYS A 116 -18.86 5.37 -12.45
N LEU A 117 -17.71 5.43 -13.08
CA LEU A 117 -16.43 5.17 -12.46
C LEU A 117 -15.73 6.48 -12.07
N MET A 118 -14.98 6.43 -10.97
CA MET A 118 -14.12 7.53 -10.56
C MET A 118 -12.71 7.02 -10.30
N ARG A 119 -11.73 7.86 -10.60
CA ARG A 119 -10.34 7.52 -10.31
C ARG A 119 -9.99 7.86 -8.88
N LEU A 120 -9.46 6.87 -8.17
CA LEU A 120 -8.90 7.08 -6.84
C LEU A 120 -7.37 7.04 -6.90
N LYS A 121 -6.74 7.90 -6.10
CA LYS A 121 -5.29 7.94 -5.91
C LYS A 121 -4.93 7.18 -4.63
N THR A 122 -3.95 6.29 -4.71
CA THR A 122 -3.29 5.69 -3.55
C THR A 122 -1.79 5.92 -3.66
N GLY A 123 -1.03 5.59 -2.64
CA GLY A 123 0.43 5.75 -2.67
C GLY A 123 1.13 4.69 -1.83
N THR A 124 2.35 4.38 -2.22
CA THR A 124 3.23 3.48 -1.46
C THR A 124 4.56 4.18 -1.20
N PRO A 125 5.20 3.99 -0.03
CA PRO A 125 6.51 4.57 0.26
C PRO A 125 7.64 3.75 -0.39
N PRO A 126 8.87 4.28 -0.37
CA PRO A 126 10.03 3.54 -0.85
C PRO A 126 10.33 2.33 0.04
N ARG A 127 11.06 1.37 -0.51
CA ARG A 127 11.68 0.27 0.23
C ARG A 127 13.18 0.44 0.20
N VAL A 128 13.81 0.29 1.35
CA VAL A 128 15.26 0.36 1.48
C VAL A 128 15.82 -1.02 1.88
N ALA A 129 17.08 -1.26 1.53
CA ALA A 129 17.75 -2.48 1.93
C ALA A 129 17.94 -2.51 3.45
N LYS A 130 17.58 -3.62 4.09
CA LYS A 130 17.61 -3.80 5.55
C LYS A 130 19.00 -3.59 6.15
N ASP A 131 20.04 -4.05 5.47
CA ASP A 131 21.45 -3.95 5.88
C ASP A 131 22.05 -2.55 5.65
N SER A 132 21.31 -1.63 5.04
CA SER A 132 21.73 -0.25 4.81
C SER A 132 21.10 0.75 5.78
N VAL A 133 20.34 0.27 6.77
CA VAL A 133 19.72 1.09 7.81
C VAL A 133 20.61 1.13 9.04
N ASP A 134 20.90 2.33 9.53
CA ASP A 134 21.54 2.53 10.83
C ASP A 134 20.48 2.61 11.93
N TYR A 135 20.18 1.47 12.53
CA TYR A 135 19.17 1.38 13.59
C TYR A 135 19.57 2.09 14.88
N THR A 136 20.87 2.41 15.09
CA THR A 136 21.34 3.13 16.28
C THR A 136 20.84 4.56 16.35
N ARG A 137 20.45 5.13 15.20
CA ARG A 137 19.90 6.48 15.05
C ARG A 137 18.36 6.51 15.03
N THR A 138 17.73 5.41 15.39
CA THR A 138 16.27 5.26 15.41
C THR A 138 15.77 4.84 16.78
N THR A 139 14.48 4.95 17.01
CA THR A 139 13.86 4.53 18.29
C THR A 139 13.13 3.22 18.09
N LEU A 140 13.49 2.20 18.88
CA LEU A 140 12.81 0.91 18.86
C LEU A 140 11.31 1.07 19.17
N GLN A 141 10.46 0.44 18.37
CA GLN A 141 9.02 0.40 18.54
C GLN A 141 8.57 -1.05 18.67
N PRO A 142 8.51 -1.58 19.90
CA PRO A 142 8.03 -2.93 20.15
C PRO A 142 6.53 -3.04 19.84
N GLY A 143 6.06 -4.27 19.69
CA GLY A 143 4.64 -4.58 19.65
C GLY A 143 3.94 -4.37 20.98
N THR A 144 2.72 -4.87 21.12
CA THR A 144 2.00 -4.91 22.37
C THR A 144 2.19 -6.25 23.07
N ASP A 145 2.34 -6.22 24.38
CA ASP A 145 2.33 -7.41 25.25
C ASP A 145 0.92 -7.76 25.74
N ALA A 146 -0.04 -6.90 25.45
CA ALA A 146 -1.43 -7.16 25.82
C ALA A 146 -2.04 -8.29 24.97
N PRO A 147 -2.89 -9.16 25.55
CA PRO A 147 -3.52 -10.27 24.85
C PRO A 147 -4.65 -9.78 23.93
N LEU A 148 -4.29 -9.05 22.90
CA LEU A 148 -5.22 -8.44 21.94
C LEU A 148 -5.32 -9.27 20.66
N ALA A 149 -6.53 -9.46 20.16
CA ALA A 149 -6.80 -10.17 18.92
C ALA A 149 -7.99 -9.55 18.18
N PHE A 150 -8.11 -9.87 16.89
CA PHE A 150 -9.26 -9.47 16.07
C PHE A 150 -10.50 -10.37 16.27
N SER A 151 -10.32 -11.55 16.86
CA SER A 151 -11.40 -12.52 17.09
C SER A 151 -11.47 -12.91 18.56
N PHE A 152 -12.69 -12.98 19.08
CA PHE A 152 -12.97 -13.53 20.41
C PHE A 152 -12.66 -15.04 20.53
N GLN A 153 -12.46 -15.72 19.42
CA GLN A 153 -12.09 -17.14 19.39
C GLN A 153 -10.58 -17.36 19.57
N THR A 154 -9.77 -16.31 19.48
CA THR A 154 -8.31 -16.40 19.65
C THR A 154 -7.98 -16.76 21.10
N LYS A 155 -7.29 -17.88 21.27
CA LYS A 155 -6.87 -18.39 22.60
C LYS A 155 -5.40 -18.26 22.88
N THR A 156 -4.58 -18.08 21.82
CA THR A 156 -3.11 -17.96 21.92
C THR A 156 -2.67 -16.64 21.34
N PHE A 157 -1.74 -16.00 22.03
CA PHE A 157 -1.22 -14.69 21.65
C PHE A 157 0.31 -14.80 21.48
N MET A 158 0.81 -14.12 20.46
CA MET A 158 2.26 -14.05 20.24
C MET A 158 2.90 -13.18 21.32
N PRO A 159 3.80 -13.72 22.14
CA PRO A 159 4.50 -12.93 23.16
C PRO A 159 5.37 -11.85 22.50
N ILE A 160 5.65 -10.77 23.25
CA ILE A 160 6.34 -9.60 22.73
C ILE A 160 7.76 -9.94 22.22
N GLU A 161 8.40 -10.92 22.86
CA GLU A 161 9.75 -11.38 22.52
C GLU A 161 9.82 -12.07 21.15
N GLU A 162 8.70 -12.64 20.69
CA GLU A 162 8.59 -13.27 19.38
C GLU A 162 8.14 -12.29 18.29
N GLN A 163 7.70 -11.09 18.68
CA GLN A 163 7.29 -10.06 17.73
C GLN A 163 8.52 -9.34 17.14
N ILE A 164 8.43 -9.02 15.86
CA ILE A 164 9.48 -8.26 15.18
C ILE A 164 9.20 -6.77 15.35
N PRO A 165 10.10 -6.03 16.02
CA PRO A 165 9.88 -4.61 16.23
C PRO A 165 9.99 -3.80 14.95
N CYS A 166 9.29 -2.66 14.92
CA CYS A 166 9.53 -1.58 13.99
C CYS A 166 10.47 -0.55 14.62
N TYR A 167 10.92 0.41 13.83
CA TYR A 167 11.77 1.48 14.30
C TYR A 167 11.19 2.83 13.90
N LEU A 168 11.24 3.80 14.80
CA LEU A 168 10.73 5.15 14.58
C LEU A 168 11.89 6.10 14.30
N THR A 169 11.74 6.88 13.25
CA THR A 169 12.57 8.04 12.91
C THR A 169 11.67 9.19 12.46
N TYR A 170 12.26 10.29 12.00
CA TYR A 170 11.53 11.49 11.64
C TYR A 170 12.12 12.16 10.40
N THR A 171 11.28 12.85 9.64
CA THR A 171 11.74 13.88 8.71
C THR A 171 12.33 15.05 9.49
N ASN A 172 13.03 15.94 8.82
CA ASN A 172 13.65 17.14 9.40
C ASN A 172 13.50 18.34 8.43
N PRO A 173 13.91 19.55 8.80
CA PRO A 173 13.81 20.73 7.93
C PRO A 173 14.50 20.57 6.58
N GLN A 174 15.62 19.86 6.51
CA GLN A 174 16.30 19.58 5.24
C GLN A 174 15.47 18.69 4.33
N THR A 175 14.86 17.63 4.89
CA THR A 175 13.91 16.78 4.16
C THR A 175 12.76 17.62 3.60
N HIS A 176 12.21 18.51 4.43
CA HIS A 176 11.07 19.36 4.05
C HIS A 176 11.45 20.34 2.94
N GLN A 177 12.65 20.95 3.02
CA GLN A 177 13.13 21.89 2.03
C GLN A 177 13.29 21.22 0.66
N ILE A 178 13.94 20.05 0.60
CA ILE A 178 14.08 19.28 -0.64
C ILE A 178 12.71 19.00 -1.28
N ILE A 179 11.74 18.55 -0.47
CA ILE A 179 10.39 18.27 -0.98
C ILE A 179 9.70 19.53 -1.50
N GLN A 180 9.84 20.66 -0.79
CA GLN A 180 9.24 21.94 -1.21
C GLN A 180 9.84 22.46 -2.51
N ASP A 181 11.15 22.35 -2.68
CA ASP A 181 11.87 22.82 -3.88
C ASP A 181 11.47 22.02 -5.14
N HIS A 182 11.05 20.75 -4.95
CA HIS A 182 10.68 19.83 -6.03
C HIS A 182 9.19 19.53 -6.13
N LEU A 183 8.32 20.29 -5.45
CA LEU A 183 6.86 20.03 -5.47
C LEU A 183 6.28 20.00 -6.88
N ASN A 184 6.74 20.88 -7.77
CA ASN A 184 6.26 20.95 -9.16
C ASN A 184 6.68 19.74 -10.01
N GLU A 185 7.65 18.96 -9.55
CA GLU A 185 8.12 17.75 -10.23
C GLU A 185 7.42 16.49 -9.75
N CYS A 186 6.65 16.56 -8.67
CA CYS A 186 5.93 15.39 -8.20
C CYS A 186 4.58 15.23 -8.93
N ALA A 187 4.19 14.00 -9.21
CA ALA A 187 2.95 13.70 -9.92
C ALA A 187 1.70 14.29 -9.25
N MET A 188 1.74 14.46 -7.91
CA MET A 188 0.63 15.00 -7.14
C MET A 188 0.36 16.48 -7.43
N TYR A 189 1.39 17.28 -7.72
CA TYR A 189 1.28 18.74 -7.91
C TYR A 189 1.55 19.18 -9.35
N SER A 190 2.08 18.30 -10.22
CA SER A 190 2.27 18.57 -11.65
C SER A 190 1.01 18.49 -12.50
N GLY A 191 -0.12 18.06 -11.92
CA GLY A 191 -1.38 17.86 -12.64
C GLY A 191 -1.57 16.46 -13.25
N LEU A 192 -0.60 15.57 -13.12
CA LEU A 192 -0.71 14.17 -13.59
C LEU A 192 -1.75 13.37 -12.79
N VAL A 193 -1.90 13.65 -11.51
CA VAL A 193 -2.89 12.98 -10.66
C VAL A 193 -4.26 13.62 -10.87
N THR A 194 -5.13 12.95 -11.59
CA THR A 194 -6.52 13.36 -11.81
C THR A 194 -7.51 12.80 -10.78
N GLY A 195 -7.05 11.83 -9.96
CA GLY A 195 -7.89 11.15 -8.97
C GLY A 195 -7.90 11.84 -7.60
N VAL A 196 -8.93 11.54 -6.82
CA VAL A 196 -9.06 11.99 -5.44
C VAL A 196 -8.43 10.97 -4.50
N GLY A 197 -7.65 11.44 -3.52
CA GLY A 197 -7.11 10.57 -2.48
C GLY A 197 -8.21 10.09 -1.52
N PRO A 198 -8.23 8.80 -1.10
CA PRO A 198 -9.05 8.36 0.01
C PRO A 198 -8.73 9.18 1.27
N ARG A 199 -9.71 9.30 2.16
CA ARG A 199 -9.66 10.21 3.32
C ARG A 199 -8.38 10.14 4.18
N TYR A 200 -7.71 9.00 4.26
CA TYR A 200 -6.54 8.77 5.11
C TYR A 200 -5.32 8.26 4.34
N CYS A 201 -5.10 8.76 3.12
CA CYS A 201 -3.90 8.45 2.33
C CYS A 201 -3.09 9.72 2.02
N PRO A 202 -2.57 10.45 3.02
CA PRO A 202 -1.72 11.61 2.77
C PRO A 202 -0.32 11.15 2.37
N SER A 203 0.15 11.60 1.21
CA SER A 203 1.56 11.53 0.86
C SER A 203 2.39 12.48 1.73
N ILE A 204 3.70 12.30 1.76
CA ILE A 204 4.57 13.18 2.56
C ILE A 204 4.53 14.61 2.03
N GLU A 205 4.44 14.82 0.71
CA GLU A 205 4.29 16.14 0.10
C GLU A 205 3.03 16.84 0.63
N THR A 206 1.92 16.11 0.67
CA THR A 206 0.65 16.64 1.19
C THR A 206 0.75 17.01 2.67
N LYS A 207 1.49 16.21 3.47
CA LYS A 207 1.69 16.52 4.89
C LYS A 207 2.51 17.81 5.06
N ILE A 208 3.59 17.97 4.30
CA ILE A 208 4.47 19.13 4.39
C ILE A 208 3.75 20.41 3.96
N VAL A 209 2.91 20.34 2.93
CA VAL A 209 2.12 21.49 2.49
C VAL A 209 1.00 21.84 3.49
N ARG A 210 0.26 20.83 3.99
CA ARG A 210 -0.89 21.07 4.89
C ARG A 210 -0.50 21.37 6.34
N PHE A 211 0.63 20.88 6.77
CA PHE A 211 1.12 21.00 8.14
C PHE A 211 2.53 21.61 8.14
N ALA A 212 2.67 22.73 7.46
CA ALA A 212 3.94 23.44 7.30
C ALA A 212 4.51 23.96 8.64
N ASP A 213 3.67 24.08 9.67
CA ASP A 213 4.04 24.42 11.05
C ASP A 213 4.76 23.28 11.78
N LYS A 214 4.74 22.06 11.24
CA LYS A 214 5.38 20.90 11.86
C LYS A 214 6.84 20.79 11.44
N GLU A 215 7.75 20.83 12.39
CA GLU A 215 9.18 20.67 12.16
C GLU A 215 9.57 19.26 11.67
N ARG A 216 8.73 18.25 11.97
CA ARG A 216 9.00 16.85 11.63
C ARG A 216 7.73 16.02 11.52
N HIS A 217 7.80 14.96 10.71
CA HIS A 217 6.77 13.92 10.60
C HIS A 217 7.35 12.56 10.97
N GLN A 218 6.54 11.73 11.60
CA GLN A 218 6.92 10.37 11.98
C GLN A 218 7.10 9.48 10.75
N ILE A 219 8.17 8.70 10.75
CA ILE A 219 8.52 7.69 9.76
C ILE A 219 8.77 6.39 10.52
N PHE A 220 8.07 5.32 10.15
CA PHE A 220 8.29 4.00 10.71
C PHE A 220 9.03 3.13 9.71
N LEU A 221 10.09 2.49 10.17
CA LEU A 221 10.84 1.51 9.41
C LEU A 221 10.30 0.13 9.77
N GLU A 222 9.56 -0.46 8.84
CA GLU A 222 8.79 -1.69 9.06
C GLU A 222 9.37 -2.85 8.22
N PRO A 223 9.84 -3.94 8.83
CA PRO A 223 10.16 -5.16 8.08
C PRO A 223 8.94 -5.69 7.34
N GLU A 224 9.04 -5.98 6.05
CA GLU A 224 7.92 -6.51 5.27
C GLU A 224 7.75 -8.03 5.44
N SER A 225 8.84 -8.75 5.66
CA SER A 225 8.87 -10.21 5.85
C SER A 225 10.19 -10.63 6.49
N LEU A 226 10.19 -11.78 7.16
CA LEU A 226 11.44 -12.44 7.62
C LEU A 226 12.26 -13.01 6.46
N GLU A 227 11.61 -13.27 5.31
CA GLU A 227 12.21 -13.81 4.09
C GLU A 227 12.67 -12.72 3.12
N MET A 228 12.58 -11.43 3.49
CA MET A 228 12.94 -10.30 2.63
C MET A 228 14.02 -9.42 3.28
N ASP A 229 14.86 -8.85 2.46
CA ASP A 229 15.92 -7.90 2.86
C ASP A 229 15.47 -6.44 2.75
N THR A 230 14.17 -6.18 2.70
CA THR A 230 13.60 -4.86 2.52
C THR A 230 12.87 -4.35 3.75
N ILE A 231 13.03 -3.04 3.97
CA ILE A 231 12.32 -2.26 4.98
C ILE A 231 11.37 -1.29 4.28
N TYR A 232 10.12 -1.31 4.68
CA TYR A 232 9.06 -0.40 4.24
C TYR A 232 9.16 0.90 5.03
N VAL A 233 9.26 2.04 4.34
CA VAL A 233 9.43 3.36 4.97
C VAL A 233 8.06 4.00 5.18
N GLN A 234 7.30 3.47 6.14
CA GLN A 234 5.92 3.87 6.42
C GLN A 234 5.83 5.34 6.82
N GLY A 235 4.89 6.05 6.20
CA GLY A 235 4.70 7.49 6.42
C GLY A 235 5.40 8.37 5.39
N PHE A 236 6.20 7.77 4.48
CA PHE A 236 6.97 8.45 3.45
C PHE A 236 6.49 8.16 2.02
N SER A 237 5.20 7.81 1.88
CA SER A 237 4.57 7.67 0.55
C SER A 237 4.69 8.99 -0.21
N ASN A 238 5.13 8.92 -1.45
CA ASN A 238 5.33 10.08 -2.30
C ASN A 238 5.27 9.69 -3.78
N SER A 239 5.27 10.69 -4.66
CA SER A 239 5.35 10.52 -6.11
C SER A 239 6.44 11.38 -6.74
N MET A 240 7.49 11.68 -5.99
CA MET A 240 8.66 12.43 -6.44
C MET A 240 9.46 11.66 -7.50
N PRO A 241 10.24 12.37 -8.35
CA PRO A 241 11.23 11.72 -9.20
C PRO A 241 12.24 10.88 -8.41
N ALA A 242 12.77 9.83 -9.02
CA ALA A 242 13.66 8.89 -8.33
C ALA A 242 14.86 9.57 -7.65
N TYR A 243 15.50 10.54 -8.33
CA TYR A 243 16.64 11.27 -7.79
C TYR A 243 16.28 12.10 -6.54
N VAL A 244 15.09 12.72 -6.54
CA VAL A 244 14.61 13.47 -5.37
C VAL A 244 14.32 12.50 -4.23
N GLN A 245 13.74 11.32 -4.52
CA GLN A 245 13.52 10.31 -3.49
C GLN A 245 14.82 9.85 -2.83
N GLU A 246 15.91 9.70 -3.59
CA GLU A 246 17.21 9.38 -3.03
C GLU A 246 17.74 10.49 -2.13
N GLU A 247 17.68 11.73 -2.61
CA GLU A 247 18.17 12.90 -1.87
C GLU A 247 17.40 13.08 -0.56
N MET A 248 16.06 13.18 -0.62
CA MET A 248 15.24 13.41 0.56
C MET A 248 15.27 12.23 1.55
N THR A 249 15.38 10.97 1.08
CA THR A 249 15.44 9.81 1.97
C THR A 249 16.73 9.80 2.78
N ARG A 250 17.86 10.20 2.16
CA ARG A 250 19.16 10.25 2.82
C ARG A 250 19.32 11.38 3.84
N THR A 251 18.35 12.28 3.95
CA THR A 251 18.33 13.27 5.04
C THR A 251 17.72 12.73 6.33
N ILE A 252 17.04 11.58 6.29
CA ILE A 252 16.33 11.00 7.43
C ILE A 252 17.33 10.27 8.33
N PRO A 253 17.34 10.54 9.66
CA PRO A 253 18.21 9.84 10.60
C PRO A 253 18.08 8.31 10.51
N GLY A 254 19.22 7.65 10.34
CA GLY A 254 19.29 6.19 10.14
C GLY A 254 19.17 5.74 8.68
N LEU A 255 18.89 6.66 7.75
CA LEU A 255 18.78 6.35 6.31
C LEU A 255 19.82 7.09 5.46
N GLU A 256 20.81 7.74 6.05
CA GLU A 256 21.80 8.57 5.36
C GLU A 256 22.59 7.80 4.28
N HIS A 257 22.80 6.52 4.53
CA HIS A 257 23.54 5.63 3.62
C HIS A 257 22.65 4.52 3.04
N CYS A 258 21.32 4.72 3.10
CA CYS A 258 20.39 3.71 2.65
C CYS A 258 20.49 3.46 1.14
N ARG A 259 20.25 2.22 0.75
CA ARG A 259 20.09 1.81 -0.65
C ARG A 259 18.59 1.59 -0.92
N ILE A 260 18.02 2.40 -1.78
CA ILE A 260 16.62 2.23 -2.19
C ILE A 260 16.53 0.99 -3.09
N ARG A 261 15.70 0.04 -2.70
CA ARG A 261 15.39 -1.18 -3.46
C ARG A 261 14.19 -1.00 -4.38
N LYS A 262 13.26 -0.13 -3.97
CA LYS A 262 12.07 0.22 -4.73
C LYS A 262 11.67 1.65 -4.40
N TYR A 263 11.47 2.45 -5.42
CA TYR A 263 10.98 3.81 -5.27
C TYR A 263 9.51 3.83 -4.84
N ALA A 264 9.11 4.92 -4.19
CA ALA A 264 7.72 5.28 -3.94
C ALA A 264 6.99 5.60 -5.26
N TYR A 265 5.72 5.37 -5.27
CA TYR A 265 4.87 5.75 -6.38
C TYR A 265 3.42 6.01 -5.96
#